data_13fecb6cab79b303387e5f7a59039273
#
_entry.id   13fecb6cab79b303387e5f7a59039273
#
_cell.length_a   1.000
_cell.length_b   1.000
_cell.length_c   1.000
_cell.angle_alpha   90.00
_cell.angle_beta   90.00
_cell.angle_gamma   90.00
#
_symmetry.space_group_name_H-M   'P 1'
#
loop_
_entity.id
_entity.type
_entity.pdbx_description
1 polymer ?
#
loop_
_entity_poly.entity_id
_entity_poly.type
_entity_poly.pdbx_seq_one_letter_code
_entity_poly.pdbx_strand_id
1 'polypeptide(L)'
;MSRITVVGLGPGPLEQLTKEAESALLAADKVFFRTCSHPAYEWLKGMGKHVVCFDKLYALPWKESGEVYEFMVDALFKEAELRGGATYALPGSPVFLEDTTKLLRERGGALGVEVRVVHGLSFVEEALAQLNVDFEEGLQVVLPWTHLEPGRFTRRLALLVCQIEAQRVPEDEVRVDLTMKWLLEAFPPEHPVTLIWTDGMPEYRTQTRRVALKDLAKEYGDAKYFASLYVPPLVAEA
;
A
#
# COMPACT_ATOMS: atom_id res chain seq x y z
N MET A 1 8.67 -23.29 -18.51
CA MET A 1 8.95 -22.72 -17.18
C MET A 1 7.75 -21.87 -16.81
N SER A 2 7.10 -22.16 -15.71
CA SER A 2 5.92 -21.39 -15.28
C SER A 2 6.34 -19.99 -14.84
N ARG A 3 5.46 -18.99 -15.03
CA ARG A 3 5.75 -17.58 -14.69
C ARG A 3 4.61 -16.97 -13.90
N ILE A 4 4.93 -16.24 -12.84
CA ILE A 4 3.99 -15.34 -12.17
C ILE A 4 4.38 -13.90 -12.52
N THR A 5 3.44 -13.15 -13.11
CA THR A 5 3.63 -11.72 -13.40
C THR A 5 2.92 -10.89 -12.33
N VAL A 6 3.67 -10.17 -11.53
CA VAL A 6 3.15 -9.24 -10.51
C VAL A 6 3.08 -7.85 -11.12
N VAL A 7 1.90 -7.24 -11.14
CA VAL A 7 1.64 -5.97 -11.82
C VAL A 7 1.22 -4.91 -10.82
N GLY A 8 1.99 -3.83 -10.74
CA GLY A 8 1.61 -2.63 -9.99
C GLY A 8 0.62 -1.77 -10.77
N LEU A 9 -0.47 -1.42 -10.10
CA LEU A 9 -1.57 -0.66 -10.70
C LEU A 9 -1.41 0.86 -10.55
N GLY A 10 -0.42 1.31 -9.80
CA GLY A 10 -0.38 2.71 -9.36
C GLY A 10 -1.31 2.99 -8.19
N PRO A 11 -1.18 4.16 -7.54
CA PRO A 11 -1.93 4.54 -6.35
C PRO A 11 -3.25 5.28 -6.64
N GLY A 12 -3.55 5.55 -7.90
CA GLY A 12 -4.63 6.44 -8.31
C GLY A 12 -5.47 5.89 -9.46
N PRO A 13 -6.04 6.78 -10.29
CA PRO A 13 -6.92 6.42 -11.40
C PRO A 13 -6.19 5.68 -12.54
N LEU A 14 -6.96 5.20 -13.52
CA LEU A 14 -6.41 4.38 -14.63
C LEU A 14 -5.30 5.08 -15.42
N GLU A 15 -5.33 6.40 -15.49
CA GLU A 15 -4.32 7.23 -16.17
C GLU A 15 -2.93 7.10 -15.54
N GLN A 16 -2.85 6.61 -14.30
CA GLN A 16 -1.59 6.31 -13.61
C GLN A 16 -1.05 4.90 -13.87
N LEU A 17 -1.75 4.07 -14.66
CA LEU A 17 -1.18 2.81 -15.13
C LEU A 17 0.02 3.09 -16.02
N THR A 18 1.12 2.39 -15.77
CA THR A 18 2.23 2.39 -16.74
C THR A 18 1.80 1.63 -18.00
N LYS A 19 2.35 2.01 -19.16
CA LYS A 19 2.07 1.28 -20.42
C LYS A 19 2.45 -0.19 -20.34
N GLU A 20 3.48 -0.53 -19.54
CA GLU A 20 3.88 -1.91 -19.33
C GLU A 20 2.84 -2.67 -18.49
N ALA A 21 2.31 -2.03 -17.42
CA ALA A 21 1.26 -2.60 -16.59
C ALA A 21 -0.02 -2.84 -17.41
N GLU A 22 -0.47 -1.83 -18.16
CA GLU A 22 -1.62 -1.95 -19.05
C GLU A 22 -1.45 -3.11 -20.03
N SER A 23 -0.31 -3.18 -20.73
CA SER A 23 -0.02 -4.25 -21.69
C SER A 23 -0.01 -5.63 -21.04
N ALA A 24 0.56 -5.77 -19.83
CA ALA A 24 0.61 -7.02 -19.11
C ALA A 24 -0.78 -7.49 -18.66
N LEU A 25 -1.63 -6.57 -18.20
CA LEU A 25 -3.01 -6.84 -17.82
C LEU A 25 -3.87 -7.26 -19.00
N LEU A 26 -3.74 -6.56 -20.15
CA LEU A 26 -4.48 -6.85 -21.36
C LEU A 26 -4.05 -8.19 -21.99
N ALA A 27 -2.80 -8.57 -21.89
CA ALA A 27 -2.28 -9.84 -22.40
C ALA A 27 -2.70 -11.06 -21.54
N ALA A 28 -3.09 -10.85 -20.29
CA ALA A 28 -3.46 -11.93 -19.39
C ALA A 28 -4.87 -12.48 -19.69
N ASP A 29 -5.03 -13.81 -19.68
CA ASP A 29 -6.35 -14.46 -19.78
C ASP A 29 -7.14 -14.31 -18.48
N LYS A 30 -6.42 -14.33 -17.34
CA LYS A 30 -6.99 -14.24 -15.99
C LYS A 30 -6.09 -13.39 -15.12
N VAL A 31 -6.68 -12.47 -14.37
CA VAL A 31 -5.98 -11.57 -13.45
C VAL A 31 -6.51 -11.76 -12.03
N PHE A 32 -5.61 -12.07 -11.11
CA PHE A 32 -5.89 -12.08 -9.68
C PHE A 32 -5.61 -10.69 -9.11
N PHE A 33 -6.59 -10.11 -8.47
CA PHE A 33 -6.47 -8.82 -7.80
C PHE A 33 -6.29 -9.00 -6.29
N ARG A 34 -5.30 -8.33 -5.71
CA ARG A 34 -5.15 -8.25 -4.26
C ARG A 34 -6.41 -7.67 -3.62
N THR A 35 -6.92 -6.59 -4.21
CA THR A 35 -8.20 -5.96 -3.86
C THR A 35 -8.94 -5.55 -5.11
N CYS A 36 -10.26 -5.65 -5.08
CA CYS A 36 -11.12 -5.11 -6.13
C CYS A 36 -11.50 -3.63 -5.93
N SER A 37 -11.05 -3.02 -4.84
CA SER A 37 -11.18 -1.58 -4.61
C SER A 37 -10.11 -0.79 -5.37
N HIS A 38 -10.05 -0.98 -6.69
CA HIS A 38 -9.18 -0.24 -7.61
C HIS A 38 -9.85 -0.13 -8.99
N PRO A 39 -9.78 1.02 -9.69
CA PRO A 39 -10.43 1.22 -11.00
C PRO A 39 -10.11 0.15 -12.04
N ALA A 40 -8.89 -0.37 -12.04
CA ALA A 40 -8.46 -1.40 -12.97
C ALA A 40 -9.27 -2.71 -12.88
N TYR A 41 -9.86 -3.02 -11.72
CA TYR A 41 -10.68 -4.21 -11.57
C TYR A 41 -11.97 -4.12 -12.41
N GLU A 42 -12.74 -3.05 -12.25
CA GLU A 42 -13.97 -2.84 -13.03
C GLU A 42 -13.68 -2.58 -14.51
N TRP A 43 -12.56 -1.91 -14.82
CA TRP A 43 -12.12 -1.72 -16.20
C TRP A 43 -11.88 -3.05 -16.93
N LEU A 44 -11.08 -3.97 -16.37
CA LEU A 44 -10.83 -5.29 -16.98
C LEU A 44 -12.08 -6.16 -17.03
N LYS A 45 -12.90 -6.13 -15.98
CA LYS A 45 -14.16 -6.85 -15.94
C LYS A 45 -15.14 -6.35 -17.00
N GLY A 46 -15.23 -5.03 -17.22
CA GLY A 46 -16.02 -4.43 -18.29
C GLY A 46 -15.54 -4.81 -19.70
N MET A 47 -14.26 -5.14 -19.85
CA MET A 47 -13.70 -5.69 -21.10
C MET A 47 -13.92 -7.20 -21.28
N GLY A 48 -14.63 -7.85 -20.36
CA GLY A 48 -14.88 -9.30 -20.39
C GLY A 48 -13.69 -10.16 -19.95
N LYS A 49 -12.67 -9.60 -19.31
CA LYS A 49 -11.54 -10.35 -18.75
C LYS A 49 -11.96 -11.17 -17.54
N HIS A 50 -11.37 -12.33 -17.37
CA HIS A 50 -11.57 -13.13 -16.16
C HIS A 50 -10.77 -12.52 -15.01
N VAL A 51 -11.47 -11.94 -14.03
CA VAL A 51 -10.87 -11.33 -12.84
C VAL A 51 -11.26 -12.07 -11.57
N VAL A 52 -10.31 -12.25 -10.67
CA VAL A 52 -10.50 -12.87 -9.35
C VAL A 52 -10.06 -11.87 -8.29
N CYS A 53 -10.85 -11.66 -7.24
CA CYS A 53 -10.58 -10.73 -6.18
C CYS A 53 -10.31 -11.46 -4.86
N PHE A 54 -9.24 -11.06 -4.16
CA PHE A 54 -8.85 -11.66 -2.89
C PHE A 54 -9.45 -10.97 -1.66
N ASP A 55 -10.22 -9.90 -1.80
CA ASP A 55 -10.77 -9.14 -0.65
C ASP A 55 -11.50 -10.02 0.38
N LYS A 56 -12.23 -11.03 -0.08
CA LYS A 56 -12.95 -11.94 0.81
C LYS A 56 -12.04 -12.74 1.74
N LEU A 57 -10.78 -12.91 1.40
CA LEU A 57 -9.82 -13.62 2.24
C LEU A 57 -9.55 -12.86 3.54
N TYR A 58 -9.57 -11.52 3.51
CA TYR A 58 -9.35 -10.71 4.71
C TYR A 58 -10.45 -10.85 5.78
N ALA A 59 -11.63 -11.32 5.40
CA ALA A 59 -12.74 -11.58 6.31
C ALA A 59 -12.68 -12.96 6.98
N LEU A 60 -11.71 -13.81 6.62
CA LEU A 60 -11.55 -15.13 7.22
C LEU A 60 -10.82 -15.03 8.57
N PRO A 61 -11.07 -15.98 9.50
CA PRO A 61 -10.50 -15.94 10.85
C PRO A 61 -9.05 -16.44 10.84
N TRP A 62 -8.14 -15.64 10.31
CA TRP A 62 -6.71 -15.92 10.35
C TRP A 62 -6.16 -15.74 11.77
N LYS A 63 -5.20 -16.57 12.15
CA LYS A 63 -4.52 -16.45 13.45
C LYS A 63 -3.46 -15.37 13.43
N GLU A 64 -2.74 -15.25 12.30
CA GLU A 64 -1.69 -14.27 12.09
C GLU A 64 -1.92 -13.51 10.78
N SER A 65 -1.52 -12.25 10.73
CA SER A 65 -1.69 -11.39 9.55
C SER A 65 -0.97 -11.92 8.29
N GLY A 66 0.09 -12.71 8.47
CA GLY A 66 0.85 -13.31 7.37
C GLY A 66 0.12 -14.45 6.66
N GLU A 67 -0.77 -15.18 7.33
CA GLU A 67 -1.43 -16.37 6.78
C GLU A 67 -2.28 -16.05 5.53
N VAL A 68 -2.92 -14.88 5.50
CA VAL A 68 -3.69 -14.45 4.32
C VAL A 68 -2.79 -14.25 3.10
N TYR A 69 -1.58 -13.75 3.30
CA TYR A 69 -0.62 -13.54 2.22
C TYR A 69 -0.05 -14.86 1.70
N GLU A 70 0.25 -15.79 2.61
CA GLU A 70 0.66 -17.15 2.25
C GLU A 70 -0.42 -17.86 1.41
N PHE A 71 -1.68 -17.74 1.81
CA PHE A 71 -2.80 -18.32 1.06
C PHE A 71 -2.93 -17.72 -0.36
N MET A 72 -2.79 -16.38 -0.50
CA MET A 72 -2.80 -15.71 -1.81
C MET A 72 -1.65 -16.24 -2.69
N VAL A 73 -0.47 -16.34 -2.11
CA VAL A 73 0.74 -16.82 -2.80
C VAL A 73 0.58 -18.28 -3.23
N ASP A 74 0.04 -19.15 -2.39
CA ASP A 74 -0.25 -20.54 -2.73
C ASP A 74 -1.25 -20.67 -3.90
N ALA A 75 -2.29 -19.83 -3.89
CA ALA A 75 -3.27 -19.80 -4.98
C ALA A 75 -2.62 -19.40 -6.33
N LEU A 76 -1.68 -18.43 -6.30
CA LEU A 76 -0.95 -17.98 -7.49
C LEU A 76 0.03 -19.04 -8.01
N PHE A 77 0.76 -19.74 -7.13
CA PHE A 77 1.62 -20.84 -7.54
C PHE A 77 0.82 -22.00 -8.12
N LYS A 78 -0.31 -22.35 -7.50
CA LYS A 78 -1.22 -23.38 -8.02
C LYS A 78 -1.76 -23.03 -9.41
N GLU A 79 -2.15 -21.77 -9.64
CA GLU A 79 -2.58 -21.32 -10.97
C GLU A 79 -1.43 -21.42 -11.98
N ALA A 80 -0.23 -20.96 -11.60
CA ALA A 80 0.95 -21.03 -12.46
C ALA A 80 1.33 -22.47 -12.83
N GLU A 81 1.21 -23.41 -11.89
CA GLU A 81 1.40 -24.85 -12.15
C GLU A 81 0.37 -25.40 -13.15
N LEU A 82 -0.91 -25.08 -12.93
CA LEU A 82 -2.01 -25.62 -13.74
C LEU A 82 -2.10 -25.02 -15.15
N ARG A 83 -1.73 -23.74 -15.31
CA ARG A 83 -1.92 -22.97 -16.55
C ARG A 83 -0.62 -22.52 -17.21
N GLY A 84 0.53 -22.82 -16.62
CA GLY A 84 1.83 -22.34 -17.11
C GLY A 84 2.14 -20.89 -16.72
N GLY A 85 1.20 -20.18 -16.09
CA GLY A 85 1.40 -18.81 -15.61
C GLY A 85 0.24 -18.26 -14.80
N ALA A 86 0.52 -17.19 -14.03
CA ALA A 86 -0.48 -16.43 -13.30
C ALA A 86 -0.16 -14.92 -13.39
N THR A 87 -1.18 -14.09 -13.44
CA THR A 87 -1.02 -12.63 -13.36
C THR A 87 -1.69 -12.10 -12.09
N TYR A 88 -0.92 -11.39 -11.26
CA TYR A 88 -1.35 -10.85 -9.98
C TYR A 88 -1.20 -9.33 -9.99
N ALA A 89 -2.30 -8.63 -9.75
CA ALA A 89 -2.39 -7.17 -9.78
C ALA A 89 -2.64 -6.61 -8.38
N LEU A 90 -1.94 -5.55 -8.02
CA LEU A 90 -2.04 -4.91 -6.71
C LEU A 90 -1.91 -3.37 -6.82
N PRO A 91 -2.58 -2.59 -5.96
CA PRO A 91 -2.45 -1.14 -5.93
C PRO A 91 -1.03 -0.67 -5.66
N GLY A 92 -0.66 0.46 -6.24
CA GLY A 92 0.65 1.08 -6.04
C GLY A 92 1.81 0.35 -6.71
N SER A 93 2.95 0.37 -6.06
CA SER A 93 4.18 -0.29 -6.50
C SER A 93 4.30 -1.70 -5.91
N PRO A 94 4.59 -2.72 -6.71
CA PRO A 94 4.71 -4.11 -6.25
C PRO A 94 5.88 -4.38 -5.30
N VAL A 95 6.79 -3.43 -5.16
CA VAL A 95 8.03 -3.59 -4.38
C VAL A 95 8.09 -2.67 -3.17
N PHE A 96 7.02 -1.93 -2.91
CA PHE A 96 6.97 -0.99 -1.81
C PHE A 96 5.91 -1.40 -0.78
N LEU A 97 6.34 -1.82 0.42
CA LEU A 97 5.49 -2.30 1.52
C LEU A 97 4.53 -3.43 1.08
N GLU A 98 5.05 -4.37 0.27
CA GLU A 98 4.25 -5.42 -0.36
C GLU A 98 4.82 -6.82 -0.06
N ASP A 99 4.29 -7.44 0.99
CA ASP A 99 4.74 -8.74 1.48
C ASP A 99 4.47 -9.89 0.50
N THR A 100 3.36 -9.84 -0.24
CA THR A 100 3.03 -10.92 -1.19
C THR A 100 4.05 -11.00 -2.33
N THR A 101 4.53 -9.87 -2.83
CA THR A 101 5.59 -9.86 -3.86
C THR A 101 6.90 -10.42 -3.32
N LYS A 102 7.24 -10.08 -2.08
CA LYS A 102 8.43 -10.61 -1.41
C LYS A 102 8.34 -12.15 -1.30
N LEU A 103 7.24 -12.66 -0.76
CA LEU A 103 6.98 -14.09 -0.62
C LEU A 103 7.02 -14.83 -1.97
N LEU A 104 6.39 -14.27 -3.02
CA LEU A 104 6.42 -14.84 -4.36
C LEU A 104 7.86 -14.97 -4.87
N ARG A 105 8.70 -13.95 -4.72
CA ARG A 105 10.10 -13.97 -5.17
C ARG A 105 10.95 -14.97 -4.37
N GLU A 106 10.79 -15.01 -3.06
CA GLU A 106 11.49 -15.94 -2.18
C GLU A 106 11.15 -17.40 -2.53
N ARG A 107 9.87 -17.71 -2.70
CA ARG A 107 9.41 -19.08 -2.97
C ARG A 107 9.57 -19.47 -4.44
N GLY A 108 9.45 -18.53 -5.37
CA GLY A 108 9.56 -18.78 -6.81
C GLY A 108 10.88 -19.40 -7.19
N GLY A 109 11.99 -18.93 -6.64
CA GLY A 109 13.30 -19.50 -6.87
C GLY A 109 13.43 -20.97 -6.47
N ALA A 110 12.85 -21.34 -5.32
CA ALA A 110 12.86 -22.72 -4.81
C ALA A 110 11.96 -23.66 -5.63
N LEU A 111 10.85 -23.12 -6.19
CA LEU A 111 9.87 -23.88 -6.97
C LEU A 111 10.16 -23.88 -8.48
N GLY A 112 11.22 -23.25 -8.95
CA GLY A 112 11.53 -23.12 -10.37
C GLY A 112 10.50 -22.32 -11.17
N VAL A 113 9.80 -21.38 -10.51
CA VAL A 113 8.82 -20.48 -11.10
C VAL A 113 9.44 -19.10 -11.25
N GLU A 114 9.44 -18.56 -12.46
CA GLU A 114 9.89 -17.17 -12.71
C GLU A 114 8.88 -16.20 -12.12
N VAL A 115 9.34 -15.23 -11.30
CA VAL A 115 8.52 -14.13 -10.81
C VAL A 115 8.96 -12.83 -11.48
N ARG A 116 8.17 -12.38 -12.44
CA ARG A 116 8.36 -11.11 -13.14
C ARG A 116 7.60 -10.01 -12.42
N VAL A 117 8.27 -8.89 -12.15
CA VAL A 117 7.63 -7.69 -11.59
C VAL A 117 7.47 -6.63 -12.68
N VAL A 118 6.26 -6.16 -12.87
CA VAL A 118 5.90 -5.03 -13.72
C VAL A 118 5.60 -3.85 -12.79
N HIS A 119 6.38 -2.78 -12.91
CA HIS A 119 6.30 -1.65 -12.00
C HIS A 119 5.01 -0.83 -12.17
N GLY A 120 4.47 -0.39 -11.05
CA GLY A 120 3.46 0.67 -10.96
C GLY A 120 4.05 1.88 -10.21
N LEU A 121 3.44 3.04 -10.34
CA LEU A 121 3.80 4.21 -9.54
C LEU A 121 3.58 3.90 -8.05
N SER A 122 4.46 4.43 -7.20
CA SER A 122 4.30 4.33 -5.76
C SER A 122 3.39 5.45 -5.24
N PHE A 123 2.62 5.18 -4.18
CA PHE A 123 1.87 6.25 -3.50
C PHE A 123 2.80 7.32 -2.90
N VAL A 124 4.08 7.02 -2.71
CA VAL A 124 5.07 8.01 -2.25
C VAL A 124 5.23 9.13 -3.27
N GLU A 125 5.34 8.79 -4.56
CA GLU A 125 5.44 9.79 -5.63
C GLU A 125 4.17 10.66 -5.71
N GLU A 126 3.01 10.03 -5.55
CA GLU A 126 1.74 10.75 -5.49
C GLU A 126 1.66 11.67 -4.27
N ALA A 127 2.10 11.18 -3.09
CA ALA A 127 2.16 11.97 -1.87
C ALA A 127 3.09 13.19 -2.02
N LEU A 128 4.28 12.99 -2.64
CA LEU A 128 5.21 14.09 -2.93
C LEU A 128 4.59 15.17 -3.80
N ALA A 129 3.91 14.74 -4.87
CA ALA A 129 3.25 15.66 -5.79
C ALA A 129 2.17 16.49 -5.09
N GLN A 130 1.35 15.86 -4.23
CA GLN A 130 0.29 16.52 -3.48
C GLN A 130 0.81 17.46 -2.39
N LEU A 131 1.92 17.09 -1.74
CA LEU A 131 2.54 17.89 -0.69
C LEU A 131 3.38 19.04 -1.25
N ASN A 132 3.76 19.01 -2.51
CA ASN A 132 4.70 19.93 -3.14
C ASN A 132 6.01 20.04 -2.33
N VAL A 133 6.56 18.89 -1.96
CA VAL A 133 7.82 18.80 -1.20
C VAL A 133 8.84 17.98 -1.97
N ASP A 134 10.09 18.31 -1.76
CA ASP A 134 11.25 17.54 -2.18
C ASP A 134 11.98 17.03 -0.94
N PHE A 135 12.63 15.90 -1.04
CA PHE A 135 13.32 15.24 0.08
C PHE A 135 14.83 15.20 -0.14
N GLU A 136 15.42 16.31 -0.56
CA GLU A 136 16.88 16.43 -0.68
C GLU A 136 17.58 16.10 0.65
N GLU A 137 16.96 16.44 1.77
CA GLU A 137 17.49 16.15 3.11
C GLU A 137 17.17 14.72 3.60
N GLY A 138 16.32 13.99 2.90
CA GLY A 138 15.91 12.64 3.21
C GLY A 138 14.47 12.51 3.73
N LEU A 139 13.92 11.31 3.55
CA LEU A 139 12.59 10.90 4.02
C LEU A 139 12.70 9.59 4.79
N GLN A 140 12.10 9.55 5.96
CA GLN A 140 11.89 8.32 6.70
C GLN A 140 10.50 7.77 6.38
N VAL A 141 10.43 6.54 5.90
CA VAL A 141 9.15 5.86 5.67
C VAL A 141 8.98 4.81 6.77
N VAL A 142 7.90 4.92 7.52
CA VAL A 142 7.68 4.06 8.69
C VAL A 142 6.27 3.49 8.70
N LEU A 143 6.14 2.33 9.34
CA LEU A 143 4.88 1.71 9.67
C LEU A 143 4.63 1.88 11.17
N PRO A 144 3.42 2.26 11.62
CA PRO A 144 3.16 2.51 13.04
C PRO A 144 3.55 1.36 13.96
N TRP A 145 3.25 0.14 13.54
CA TRP A 145 3.48 -1.07 14.35
C TRP A 145 4.93 -1.56 14.39
N THR A 146 5.84 -0.99 13.59
CA THR A 146 7.22 -1.46 13.55
C THR A 146 8.24 -0.40 13.88
N HIS A 147 7.91 0.88 13.73
CA HIS A 147 8.91 1.94 13.69
C HIS A 147 8.58 3.21 14.48
N LEU A 148 7.39 3.33 15.07
CA LEU A 148 7.02 4.51 15.86
C LEU A 148 7.45 4.44 17.34
N GLU A 149 8.22 3.43 17.73
CA GLU A 149 8.83 3.43 19.06
C GLU A 149 9.83 4.58 19.22
N PRO A 150 9.89 5.21 20.40
CA PRO A 150 10.87 6.25 20.67
C PRO A 150 12.29 5.82 20.33
N GLY A 151 13.02 6.67 19.60
CA GLY A 151 14.41 6.39 19.20
C GLY A 151 14.57 5.63 17.88
N ARG A 152 13.51 5.14 17.24
CA ARG A 152 13.59 4.48 15.93
C ARG A 152 13.48 5.42 14.74
N PHE A 153 13.14 6.68 14.95
CA PHE A 153 13.15 7.72 13.93
C PHE A 153 13.78 9.02 14.47
N THR A 154 14.21 9.89 13.57
CA THR A 154 14.71 11.21 13.94
C THR A 154 13.71 12.32 13.60
N ARG A 155 13.56 13.32 14.48
CA ARG A 155 12.72 14.49 14.25
C ARG A 155 13.32 15.47 13.23
N ARG A 156 14.57 15.28 12.83
CA ARG A 156 15.30 16.18 11.92
C ARG A 156 14.99 15.93 10.44
N LEU A 157 14.41 14.77 10.12
CA LEU A 157 14.03 14.39 8.76
C LEU A 157 12.51 14.28 8.66
N ALA A 158 11.99 14.55 7.48
CA ALA A 158 10.59 14.31 7.18
C ALA A 158 10.22 12.85 7.41
N LEU A 159 8.99 12.63 7.88
CA LEU A 159 8.47 11.29 8.19
C LEU A 159 7.20 11.05 7.38
N LEU A 160 7.15 9.95 6.66
CA LEU A 160 5.94 9.42 6.04
C LEU A 160 5.51 8.16 6.81
N VAL A 161 4.49 8.32 7.63
CA VAL A 161 3.88 7.23 8.39
C VAL A 161 2.81 6.60 7.52
N CYS A 162 3.05 5.38 7.06
CA CYS A 162 2.14 4.68 6.16
C CYS A 162 1.12 3.85 6.92
N GLN A 163 -0.11 3.77 6.41
CA GLN A 163 -1.16 2.93 6.98
C GLN A 163 -1.41 3.23 8.46
N ILE A 164 -1.67 4.49 8.80
CA ILE A 164 -1.88 4.97 10.18
C ILE A 164 -3.09 4.36 10.89
N GLU A 165 -3.96 3.70 10.13
CA GLU A 165 -5.01 2.83 10.59
C GLU A 165 -4.98 1.56 9.74
N ALA A 166 -4.41 0.50 10.24
CA ALA A 166 -4.44 -0.80 9.60
C ALA A 166 -5.15 -1.78 10.51
N GLN A 167 -6.26 -2.33 10.03
CA GLN A 167 -6.88 -3.48 10.65
C GLN A 167 -6.06 -4.70 10.24
N ARG A 168 -5.26 -5.18 11.18
CA ARG A 168 -4.70 -6.53 11.11
C ARG A 168 -5.63 -7.49 11.85
N VAL A 169 -5.19 -8.69 12.19
CA VAL A 169 -5.94 -9.54 13.13
C VAL A 169 -6.25 -8.77 14.42
N PRO A 170 -7.34 -9.07 15.11
CA PRO A 170 -7.90 -8.23 16.19
C PRO A 170 -6.91 -7.74 17.26
N GLU A 171 -5.80 -8.45 17.47
CA GLU A 171 -4.78 -8.13 18.47
C GLU A 171 -3.76 -7.08 17.99
N ASP A 172 -3.68 -6.84 16.67
CA ASP A 172 -2.72 -5.94 16.02
C ASP A 172 -3.40 -4.69 15.42
N GLU A 173 -4.56 -4.31 15.93
CA GLU A 173 -5.28 -3.13 15.46
C GLU A 173 -4.44 -1.87 15.70
N VAL A 174 -3.89 -1.30 14.63
CA VAL A 174 -3.27 0.02 14.69
C VAL A 174 -4.35 1.06 14.52
N ARG A 175 -4.52 1.86 15.55
CA ARG A 175 -5.50 2.95 15.58
C ARG A 175 -4.79 4.27 15.46
N VAL A 176 -5.46 5.21 14.83
CA VAL A 176 -4.95 6.57 14.61
C VAL A 176 -4.58 7.27 15.94
N ASP A 177 -5.31 7.00 17.02
CA ASP A 177 -5.03 7.53 18.34
C ASP A 177 -3.70 7.02 18.93
N LEU A 178 -3.32 5.77 18.65
CA LEU A 178 -2.01 5.22 19.03
C LEU A 178 -0.89 5.88 18.24
N THR A 179 -1.05 6.02 16.92
CA THR A 179 -0.10 6.74 16.06
C THR A 179 0.10 8.18 16.56
N MET A 180 -0.99 8.88 16.85
CA MET A 180 -0.96 10.24 17.42
C MET A 180 -0.21 10.28 18.76
N LYS A 181 -0.50 9.34 19.66
CA LYS A 181 0.16 9.25 20.97
C LYS A 181 1.68 9.11 20.84
N TRP A 182 2.15 8.19 19.99
CA TRP A 182 3.59 7.99 19.79
C TRP A 182 4.27 9.21 19.18
N LEU A 183 3.60 9.89 18.24
CA LEU A 183 4.14 11.11 17.64
C LEU A 183 4.19 12.27 18.65
N LEU A 184 3.21 12.38 19.56
CA LEU A 184 3.19 13.40 20.62
C LEU A 184 4.33 13.23 21.65
N GLU A 185 4.93 12.05 21.77
CA GLU A 185 6.15 11.86 22.56
C GLU A 185 7.39 12.52 21.92
N ALA A 186 7.35 12.76 20.61
CA ALA A 186 8.47 13.26 19.84
C ALA A 186 8.26 14.68 19.29
N PHE A 187 7.04 15.08 19.01
CA PHE A 187 6.69 16.37 18.40
C PHE A 187 5.74 17.17 19.28
N PRO A 188 5.79 18.50 19.23
CA PRO A 188 4.84 19.35 19.94
C PRO A 188 3.39 19.10 19.50
N PRO A 189 2.39 19.30 20.40
CA PRO A 189 0.97 19.11 20.05
C PRO A 189 0.50 19.94 18.85
N GLU A 190 1.04 21.14 18.69
CA GLU A 190 0.72 22.07 17.59
C GLU A 190 1.52 21.79 16.30
N HIS A 191 2.39 20.76 16.30
CA HIS A 191 3.18 20.45 15.12
C HIS A 191 2.26 20.14 13.93
N PRO A 192 2.46 20.81 12.78
CA PRO A 192 1.61 20.58 11.63
C PRO A 192 1.90 19.21 11.03
N VAL A 193 0.86 18.45 10.74
CA VAL A 193 0.95 17.18 10.01
C VAL A 193 -0.04 17.20 8.86
N THR A 194 0.18 16.38 7.84
CA THR A 194 -0.74 16.29 6.71
C THR A 194 -1.20 14.85 6.51
N LEU A 195 -2.49 14.64 6.64
CA LEU A 195 -3.17 13.41 6.24
C LEU A 195 -3.17 13.30 4.71
N ILE A 196 -2.92 12.10 4.20
CA ILE A 196 -2.93 11.78 2.78
C ILE A 196 -3.70 10.47 2.62
N TRP A 197 -4.75 10.48 1.82
CA TRP A 197 -5.56 9.29 1.57
C TRP A 197 -6.12 9.32 0.15
N THR A 198 -6.63 8.19 -0.31
CA THR A 198 -7.34 8.12 -1.58
C THR A 198 -8.85 8.13 -1.28
N ASP A 199 -9.63 8.97 -1.97
CA ASP A 199 -11.07 8.86 -1.95
C ASP A 199 -11.50 7.50 -2.54
N GLY A 200 -12.71 7.09 -2.22
CA GLY A 200 -13.21 5.81 -2.70
C GLY A 200 -13.45 5.78 -4.22
N MET A 201 -13.82 4.59 -4.69
CA MET A 201 -14.30 4.40 -6.05
C MET A 201 -15.54 5.28 -6.33
N PRO A 202 -15.73 5.80 -7.55
CA PRO A 202 -14.94 5.50 -8.77
C PRO A 202 -13.75 6.42 -9.03
N GLU A 203 -13.67 7.60 -8.39
CA GLU A 203 -12.70 8.65 -8.71
C GLU A 203 -11.27 8.24 -8.36
N TYR A 204 -11.10 7.63 -7.20
CA TYR A 204 -9.83 7.09 -6.68
C TYR A 204 -8.70 8.13 -6.71
N ARG A 205 -8.98 9.37 -6.28
CA ARG A 205 -8.05 10.49 -6.27
C ARG A 205 -7.44 10.70 -4.90
N THR A 206 -6.19 11.15 -4.89
CA THR A 206 -5.50 11.48 -3.65
C THR A 206 -6.02 12.79 -3.08
N GLN A 207 -6.32 12.74 -1.79
CA GLN A 207 -6.78 13.85 -0.96
C GLN A 207 -5.74 14.16 0.11
N THR A 208 -5.68 15.42 0.53
CA THR A 208 -4.80 15.84 1.62
C THR A 208 -5.53 16.77 2.59
N ARG A 209 -5.16 16.70 3.88
CA ARG A 209 -5.66 17.60 4.90
C ARG A 209 -4.57 17.91 5.91
N ARG A 210 -4.23 19.19 6.06
CA ARG A 210 -3.29 19.65 7.07
C ARG A 210 -4.00 19.91 8.40
N VAL A 211 -3.46 19.36 9.49
CA VAL A 211 -4.02 19.47 10.84
C VAL A 211 -2.91 19.67 11.87
N ALA A 212 -3.24 20.10 13.10
CA ALA A 212 -2.32 20.01 14.21
C ALA A 212 -2.25 18.57 14.72
N LEU A 213 -1.07 18.11 15.14
CA LEU A 213 -0.87 16.72 15.58
C LEU A 213 -1.85 16.30 16.68
N LYS A 214 -2.14 17.19 17.65
CA LYS A 214 -3.12 16.95 18.73
C LYS A 214 -4.54 16.69 18.24
N ASP A 215 -4.91 17.19 17.05
CA ASP A 215 -6.25 17.08 16.50
C ASP A 215 -6.35 15.91 15.50
N LEU A 216 -5.27 15.18 15.26
CA LEU A 216 -5.18 14.12 14.24
C LEU A 216 -6.33 13.11 14.33
N ALA A 217 -6.59 12.54 15.51
CA ALA A 217 -7.62 11.53 15.69
C ALA A 217 -9.04 12.08 15.44
N LYS A 218 -9.29 13.34 15.79
CA LYS A 218 -10.57 14.02 15.54
C LYS A 218 -10.77 14.32 14.06
N GLU A 219 -9.72 14.80 13.38
CA GLU A 219 -9.77 15.23 11.98
C GLU A 219 -9.59 14.07 11.00
N TYR A 220 -9.24 12.89 11.49
CA TYR A 220 -9.10 11.68 10.69
C TYR A 220 -10.43 11.27 10.01
N GLY A 221 -11.53 11.30 10.72
CA GLY A 221 -12.94 11.18 10.32
C GLY A 221 -13.23 10.36 9.05
N ASP A 222 -13.18 11.02 7.91
CA ASP A 222 -13.53 10.45 6.60
C ASP A 222 -12.32 9.90 5.82
N ALA A 223 -11.10 10.07 6.31
CA ALA A 223 -9.87 9.56 5.69
C ALA A 223 -9.78 8.04 5.85
N LYS A 224 -10.72 7.32 5.25
CA LYS A 224 -10.85 5.86 5.34
C LYS A 224 -9.89 5.17 4.36
N TYR A 225 -9.36 4.04 4.83
CA TYR A 225 -8.52 3.10 4.09
C TYR A 225 -7.14 3.63 3.65
N PHE A 226 -6.10 3.00 4.23
CA PHE A 226 -4.70 3.19 3.86
C PHE A 226 -4.16 4.62 3.95
N ALA A 227 -4.81 5.48 4.78
CA ALA A 227 -4.30 6.81 4.98
C ALA A 227 -2.86 6.79 5.50
N SER A 228 -2.07 7.69 4.97
CA SER A 228 -0.70 7.96 5.39
C SER A 228 -0.64 9.34 6.03
N LEU A 229 0.38 9.57 6.83
CA LEU A 229 0.60 10.83 7.50
C LEU A 229 1.99 11.37 7.15
N TYR A 230 2.04 12.56 6.61
CA TYR A 230 3.28 13.30 6.46
C TYR A 230 3.51 14.17 7.71
N VAL A 231 4.68 14.00 8.30
CA VAL A 231 5.15 14.80 9.45
C VAL A 231 6.40 15.53 9.00
N PRO A 232 6.36 16.87 8.86
CA PRO A 232 7.53 17.66 8.48
C PRO A 232 8.60 17.60 9.58
N PRO A 233 9.88 17.88 9.24
CA PRO A 233 10.95 17.96 10.23
C PRO A 233 10.63 18.96 11.32
N LEU A 234 11.03 18.66 12.55
CA LEU A 234 11.05 19.65 13.61
C LEU A 234 12.32 20.49 13.43
N VAL A 235 12.16 21.65 12.81
CA VAL A 235 13.25 22.64 12.70
C VAL A 235 13.52 23.17 14.09
N ALA A 236 14.78 23.07 14.55
CA ALA A 236 15.17 23.75 15.78
C ALA A 236 14.97 25.26 15.57
N GLU A 237 14.26 25.92 16.46
CA GLU A 237 14.25 27.39 16.49
C GLU A 237 15.69 27.86 16.59
N ALA A 238 16.09 28.72 15.63
CA ALA A 238 17.44 29.26 15.52
C ALA A 238 17.72 30.26 16.65
#